data_3d783ac11ffc16d9fe6f90cfa5660992
#
_entry.id   3d783ac11ffc16d9fe6f90cfa5660992
#
_cell.length_a   1.000
_cell.length_b   1.000
_cell.length_c   1.000
_cell.angle_alpha   90.00
_cell.angle_beta   90.00
_cell.angle_gamma   90.00
#
_symmetry.space_group_name_H-M   'P 1'
#
loop_
_entity.id
_entity.type
_entity.pdbx_description
1 polymer ?
#
loop_
_entity_poly.entity_id
_entity_poly.type
_entity_poly.pdbx_seq_one_letter_code
_entity_poly.pdbx_strand_id
1 'polypeptide(L)'
;MFEIDKKEFGCFLAELRKEKGFTQKELAEKLFVSDKAVSKWETGGSVPDVALLMPLSKLLGVTVPELLECRRYQATETIAPERADAMMSTVIQLTDEERTAAEKARKKIQSWFIGAAVVSLVACLLNYQYFSQVRCINPMAVAMPLMIPLFGLIFGIYACFGAKEKLPSYFDENKISAYSDGVFRMNIPGVHFNNSNWKHILGWMRIWSVLMLLVGPVVWFVACWFSQSMDWTVVYGASSGVTAAVLVVSIFLPIYVLAKKYE
;
A
#
# COMPACT_ATOMS: atom_id res chain seq x y z
N MET A 1 4.62 33.93 -9.28
CA MET A 1 4.27 32.51 -9.37
C MET A 1 3.17 32.27 -8.35
N PHE A 2 2.04 31.71 -8.71
CA PHE A 2 0.98 31.42 -7.76
C PHE A 2 1.36 30.15 -6.99
N GLU A 3 1.28 30.19 -5.66
CA GLU A 3 1.63 29.08 -4.79
C GLU A 3 0.43 28.77 -3.88
N ILE A 4 0.06 27.51 -3.76
CA ILE A 4 -1.06 27.07 -2.91
C ILE A 4 -0.50 26.61 -1.56
N ASP A 5 -0.85 27.32 -0.50
CA ASP A 5 -0.65 26.79 0.85
C ASP A 5 -1.73 25.74 1.14
N LYS A 6 -1.30 24.47 1.20
CA LYS A 6 -2.20 23.33 1.45
C LYS A 6 -2.93 23.42 2.79
N LYS A 7 -2.33 24.05 3.80
CA LYS A 7 -2.95 24.20 5.12
C LYS A 7 -4.01 25.29 5.11
N GLU A 8 -3.70 26.42 4.50
CA GLU A 8 -4.65 27.53 4.34
C GLU A 8 -5.84 27.10 3.50
N PHE A 9 -5.59 26.40 2.39
CA PHE A 9 -6.62 25.78 1.56
C PHE A 9 -7.51 24.83 2.38
N GLY A 10 -6.91 23.97 3.20
CA GLY A 10 -7.64 23.02 4.03
C GLY A 10 -8.53 23.69 5.08
N CYS A 11 -8.02 24.72 5.75
CA CYS A 11 -8.80 25.51 6.71
C CYS A 11 -9.99 26.18 6.04
N PHE A 12 -9.76 26.87 4.91
CA PHE A 12 -10.82 27.54 4.16
C PHE A 12 -11.89 26.56 3.64
N LEU A 13 -11.46 25.41 3.13
CA LEU A 13 -12.37 24.33 2.72
C LEU A 13 -13.26 23.86 3.88
N ALA A 14 -12.67 23.66 5.08
CA ALA A 14 -13.42 23.24 6.26
C ALA A 14 -14.41 24.29 6.74
N GLU A 15 -14.09 25.57 6.64
CA GLU A 15 -14.99 26.69 6.93
C GLU A 15 -16.19 26.70 5.98
N LEU A 16 -15.94 26.67 4.67
CA LEU A 16 -16.97 26.66 3.64
C LEU A 16 -17.92 25.46 3.78
N ARG A 17 -17.37 24.28 4.07
CA ARG A 17 -18.17 23.07 4.32
C ARG A 17 -19.09 23.23 5.53
N LYS A 18 -18.56 23.75 6.63
CA LYS A 18 -19.33 24.00 7.86
C LYS A 18 -20.42 25.05 7.63
N GLU A 19 -20.15 26.13 6.90
CA GLU A 19 -21.13 27.11 6.51
C GLU A 19 -22.32 26.52 5.73
N LYS A 20 -22.03 25.52 4.88
CA LYS A 20 -23.07 24.77 4.14
C LYS A 20 -23.78 23.70 4.98
N GLY A 21 -23.34 23.49 6.23
CA GLY A 21 -23.91 22.50 7.14
C GLY A 21 -23.52 21.05 6.80
N PHE A 22 -22.52 20.83 5.94
CA PHE A 22 -22.12 19.48 5.59
C PHE A 22 -21.12 18.90 6.61
N THR A 23 -21.29 17.61 6.93
CA THR A 23 -20.23 16.80 7.52
C THR A 23 -19.17 16.46 6.45
N GLN A 24 -17.97 16.04 6.86
CA GLN A 24 -16.94 15.56 5.91
C GLN A 24 -17.47 14.40 5.06
N LYS A 25 -18.27 13.52 5.66
CA LYS A 25 -18.88 12.37 5.00
C LYS A 25 -19.89 12.79 3.94
N GLU A 26 -20.80 13.70 4.25
CA GLU A 26 -21.80 14.20 3.30
C GLU A 26 -21.18 14.93 2.12
N LEU A 27 -20.11 15.73 2.35
CA LEU A 27 -19.37 16.37 1.27
C LEU A 27 -18.67 15.32 0.38
N ALA A 28 -18.08 14.29 0.99
CA ALA A 28 -17.43 13.19 0.29
C ALA A 28 -18.42 12.40 -0.59
N GLU A 29 -19.59 12.06 -0.06
CA GLU A 29 -20.67 11.37 -0.79
C GLU A 29 -21.11 12.17 -2.03
N LYS A 30 -21.29 13.49 -1.90
CA LYS A 30 -21.69 14.38 -3.01
C LYS A 30 -20.61 14.50 -4.10
N LEU A 31 -19.34 14.31 -3.74
CA LEU A 31 -18.19 14.36 -4.65
C LEU A 31 -17.76 12.98 -5.15
N PHE A 32 -18.41 11.90 -4.71
CA PHE A 32 -18.03 10.50 -5.02
C PHE A 32 -16.59 10.19 -4.62
N VAL A 33 -16.14 10.69 -3.46
CA VAL A 33 -14.83 10.42 -2.87
C VAL A 33 -14.98 9.87 -1.45
N SER A 34 -13.87 9.38 -0.85
CA SER A 34 -13.93 8.95 0.55
C SER A 34 -13.91 10.13 1.53
N ASP A 35 -14.52 9.97 2.70
CA ASP A 35 -14.48 10.94 3.81
C ASP A 35 -13.03 11.25 4.22
N LYS A 36 -12.14 10.25 4.15
CA LYS A 36 -10.70 10.39 4.39
C LYS A 36 -10.01 11.29 3.36
N ALA A 37 -10.48 11.34 2.12
CA ALA A 37 -9.96 12.28 1.13
C ALA A 37 -10.30 13.72 1.55
N VAL A 38 -11.55 13.98 1.93
CA VAL A 38 -11.98 15.29 2.42
C VAL A 38 -11.21 15.68 3.69
N SER A 39 -11.08 14.77 4.65
CA SER A 39 -10.28 14.97 5.86
C SER A 39 -8.82 15.29 5.54
N LYS A 40 -8.22 14.61 4.56
CA LYS A 40 -6.85 14.87 4.12
C LYS A 40 -6.68 16.24 3.48
N TRP A 41 -7.67 16.71 2.72
CA TRP A 41 -7.67 18.06 2.16
C TRP A 41 -7.79 19.11 3.27
N GLU A 42 -8.71 18.95 4.19
CA GLU A 42 -8.93 19.88 5.30
C GLU A 42 -7.75 19.97 6.29
N THR A 43 -6.96 18.91 6.40
CA THR A 43 -5.74 18.89 7.23
C THR A 43 -4.48 19.36 6.48
N GLY A 44 -4.60 19.73 5.21
CA GLY A 44 -3.46 20.17 4.39
C GLY A 44 -2.54 19.04 3.91
N GLY A 45 -2.96 17.79 4.05
CA GLY A 45 -2.19 16.62 3.61
C GLY A 45 -2.15 16.43 2.08
N SER A 46 -3.14 16.95 1.36
CA SER A 46 -3.20 17.01 -0.10
C SER A 46 -4.22 18.06 -0.55
N VAL A 47 -4.21 18.38 -1.84
CA VAL A 47 -5.27 19.17 -2.49
C VAL A 47 -6.21 18.25 -3.28
N PRO A 48 -7.45 18.66 -3.57
CA PRO A 48 -8.32 17.94 -4.49
C PRO A 48 -7.73 17.88 -5.89
N ASP A 49 -8.07 16.81 -6.64
CA ASP A 49 -7.77 16.74 -8.08
C ASP A 49 -8.47 17.87 -8.84
N VAL A 50 -7.85 18.34 -9.92
CA VAL A 50 -8.40 19.40 -10.80
C VAL A 50 -9.84 19.11 -11.22
N ALA A 51 -10.15 17.84 -11.52
CA ALA A 51 -11.49 17.40 -11.91
C ALA A 51 -12.54 17.63 -10.79
N LEU A 52 -12.12 17.68 -9.54
CA LEU A 52 -13.00 17.87 -8.38
C LEU A 52 -13.19 19.34 -8.00
N LEU A 53 -12.34 20.24 -8.48
CA LEU A 53 -12.40 21.67 -8.11
C LEU A 53 -13.74 22.32 -8.53
N MET A 54 -14.23 22.01 -9.73
CA MET A 54 -15.49 22.56 -10.23
C MET A 54 -16.71 22.00 -9.49
N PRO A 55 -16.87 20.69 -9.27
CA PRO A 55 -17.93 20.15 -8.42
C PRO A 55 -17.87 20.69 -6.99
N LEU A 56 -16.67 20.79 -6.41
CA LEU A 56 -16.44 21.27 -5.06
C LEU A 56 -16.86 22.74 -4.91
N SER A 57 -16.45 23.60 -5.83
CA SER A 57 -16.81 25.02 -5.83
C SER A 57 -18.32 25.23 -5.92
N LYS A 58 -19.01 24.46 -6.77
CA LYS A 58 -20.48 24.50 -6.91
C LYS A 58 -21.20 24.09 -5.61
N LEU A 59 -20.73 23.02 -4.96
CA LEU A 59 -21.33 22.55 -3.70
C LEU A 59 -21.13 23.54 -2.56
N LEU A 60 -19.97 24.19 -2.51
CA LEU A 60 -19.63 25.15 -1.47
C LEU A 60 -20.13 26.57 -1.77
N GLY A 61 -20.55 26.85 -3.00
CA GLY A 61 -21.09 28.16 -3.41
C GLY A 61 -20.03 29.23 -3.53
N VAL A 62 -18.84 28.86 -4.01
CA VAL A 62 -17.71 29.72 -4.30
C VAL A 62 -17.21 29.45 -5.71
N THR A 63 -16.42 30.35 -6.29
CA THR A 63 -15.74 30.11 -7.55
C THR A 63 -14.45 29.29 -7.35
N VAL A 64 -13.94 28.64 -8.40
CA VAL A 64 -12.67 27.89 -8.30
C VAL A 64 -11.50 28.79 -7.89
N PRO A 65 -11.35 30.04 -8.43
CA PRO A 65 -10.33 30.94 -7.96
C PRO A 65 -10.45 31.34 -6.48
N GLU A 66 -11.67 31.62 -5.97
CA GLU A 66 -11.86 31.90 -4.54
C GLU A 66 -11.42 30.71 -3.68
N LEU A 67 -11.72 29.50 -4.14
CA LEU A 67 -11.31 28.27 -3.46
C LEU A 67 -9.79 28.13 -3.43
N LEU A 68 -9.11 28.42 -4.53
CA LEU A 68 -7.65 28.31 -4.65
C LEU A 68 -6.89 29.44 -3.95
N GLU A 69 -7.46 30.66 -3.89
CA GLU A 69 -6.90 31.81 -3.15
C GLU A 69 -7.32 31.85 -1.68
N CYS A 70 -8.10 30.88 -1.23
CA CYS A 70 -8.58 30.78 0.16
C CYS A 70 -9.30 32.04 0.65
N ARG A 71 -10.00 32.77 -0.25
CA ARG A 71 -10.73 34.00 0.08
C ARG A 71 -11.95 34.19 -0.80
N ARG A 72 -12.98 34.88 -0.27
CA ARG A 72 -14.14 35.29 -1.07
C ARG A 72 -13.85 36.61 -1.79
N TYR A 73 -14.29 36.69 -3.04
CA TYR A 73 -14.22 37.93 -3.80
C TYR A 73 -15.44 38.82 -3.53
N GLN A 74 -15.21 40.14 -3.63
CA GLN A 74 -16.28 41.10 -3.66
C GLN A 74 -16.92 41.12 -5.07
N ALA A 75 -18.19 41.49 -5.17
CA ALA A 75 -18.97 41.42 -6.41
C ALA A 75 -18.37 42.20 -7.62
N THR A 76 -17.39 43.06 -7.38
CA THR A 76 -16.68 43.88 -8.38
C THR A 76 -15.31 43.31 -8.77
N GLU A 77 -14.82 42.26 -8.12
CA GLU A 77 -13.50 41.69 -8.44
C GLU A 77 -13.60 40.75 -9.65
N THR A 78 -12.97 41.12 -10.74
CA THR A 78 -12.76 40.28 -11.93
C THR A 78 -11.33 39.72 -11.93
N ILE A 79 -11.19 38.42 -12.11
CA ILE A 79 -9.87 37.78 -12.18
C ILE A 79 -9.35 37.93 -13.59
N ALA A 80 -8.11 38.38 -13.74
CA ALA A 80 -7.43 38.37 -15.01
C ALA A 80 -7.27 36.92 -15.52
N PRO A 81 -7.54 36.63 -16.81
CA PRO A 81 -7.43 35.27 -17.36
C PRO A 81 -6.07 34.62 -17.11
N GLU A 82 -4.98 35.38 -17.19
CA GLU A 82 -3.61 34.91 -16.97
C GLU A 82 -3.42 34.38 -15.52
N ARG A 83 -4.13 34.98 -14.56
CA ARG A 83 -4.07 34.55 -13.16
C ARG A 83 -4.84 33.25 -12.94
N ALA A 84 -5.99 33.10 -13.58
CA ALA A 84 -6.75 31.85 -13.54
C ALA A 84 -5.96 30.67 -14.15
N ASP A 85 -5.28 30.91 -15.27
CA ASP A 85 -4.41 29.93 -15.92
C ASP A 85 -3.21 29.53 -15.04
N ALA A 86 -2.59 30.52 -14.38
CA ALA A 86 -1.50 30.26 -13.44
C ALA A 86 -1.94 29.41 -12.24
N MET A 87 -3.12 29.67 -11.67
CA MET A 87 -3.69 28.87 -10.59
C MET A 87 -3.94 27.43 -11.04
N MET A 88 -4.56 27.26 -12.22
CA MET A 88 -4.87 25.94 -12.74
C MET A 88 -3.60 25.14 -13.03
N SER A 89 -2.58 25.77 -13.63
CA SER A 89 -1.28 25.12 -13.88
C SER A 89 -0.60 24.67 -12.58
N THR A 90 -0.68 25.47 -11.51
CA THR A 90 -0.11 25.10 -10.20
C THR A 90 -0.81 23.88 -9.60
N VAL A 91 -2.15 23.79 -9.69
CA VAL A 91 -2.89 22.60 -9.20
C VAL A 91 -2.50 21.36 -9.99
N ILE A 92 -2.41 21.46 -11.31
CA ILE A 92 -1.96 20.36 -12.18
C ILE A 92 -0.56 19.90 -11.76
N GLN A 93 0.36 20.83 -11.59
CA GLN A 93 1.74 20.52 -11.19
C GLN A 93 1.80 19.81 -9.83
N LEU A 94 1.08 20.30 -8.82
CA LEU A 94 1.03 19.66 -7.49
C LEU A 94 0.47 18.24 -7.55
N THR A 95 -0.57 18.01 -8.35
CA THR A 95 -1.16 16.68 -8.54
C THR A 95 -0.16 15.74 -9.22
N ASP A 96 0.56 16.22 -10.24
CA ASP A 96 1.58 15.44 -10.96
C ASP A 96 2.81 15.15 -10.08
N GLU A 97 3.22 16.08 -9.23
CA GLU A 97 4.31 15.87 -8.26
C GLU A 97 3.97 14.78 -7.24
N GLU A 98 2.76 14.80 -6.67
CA GLU A 98 2.30 13.74 -5.75
C GLU A 98 2.26 12.37 -6.45
N ARG A 99 1.80 12.33 -7.69
CA ARG A 99 1.74 11.12 -8.51
C ARG A 99 3.13 10.57 -8.82
N THR A 100 4.04 11.44 -9.26
CA THR A 100 5.43 11.04 -9.58
C THR A 100 6.20 10.60 -8.34
N ALA A 101 5.96 11.22 -7.17
CA ALA A 101 6.55 10.80 -5.91
C ALA A 101 6.06 9.40 -5.49
N ALA A 102 4.76 9.13 -5.63
CA ALA A 102 4.18 7.81 -5.36
C ALA A 102 4.75 6.74 -6.31
N GLU A 103 4.89 7.05 -7.60
CA GLU A 103 5.50 6.13 -8.58
C GLU A 103 6.98 5.86 -8.29
N LYS A 104 7.76 6.88 -7.91
CA LYS A 104 9.17 6.71 -7.51
C LYS A 104 9.29 5.82 -6.27
N ALA A 105 8.43 6.02 -5.27
CA ALA A 105 8.40 5.17 -4.08
C ALA A 105 8.07 3.72 -4.44
N ARG A 106 7.09 3.48 -5.32
CA ARG A 106 6.74 2.14 -5.82
C ARG A 106 7.91 1.49 -6.57
N LYS A 107 8.54 2.20 -7.51
CA LYS A 107 9.71 1.69 -8.25
C LYS A 107 10.86 1.32 -7.33
N LYS A 108 11.10 2.12 -6.28
CA LYS A 108 12.12 1.80 -5.27
C LYS A 108 11.82 0.47 -4.55
N ILE A 109 10.57 0.24 -4.14
CA ILE A 109 10.16 -1.02 -3.48
C ILE A 109 10.32 -2.20 -4.45
N GLN A 110 9.91 -2.05 -5.71
CA GLN A 110 10.08 -3.06 -6.75
C GLN A 110 11.55 -3.41 -6.97
N SER A 111 12.44 -2.41 -7.03
CA SER A 111 13.89 -2.61 -7.17
C SER A 111 14.48 -3.39 -5.99
N TRP A 112 14.10 -3.06 -4.74
CA TRP A 112 14.50 -3.81 -3.56
C TRP A 112 14.04 -5.26 -3.58
N PHE A 113 12.79 -5.51 -4.00
CA PHE A 113 12.25 -6.85 -4.13
C PHE A 113 12.99 -7.68 -5.17
N ILE A 114 13.26 -7.10 -6.36
CA ILE A 114 14.03 -7.76 -7.43
C ILE A 114 15.44 -8.10 -6.93
N GLY A 115 16.12 -7.15 -6.26
CA GLY A 115 17.44 -7.39 -5.67
C GLY A 115 17.43 -8.56 -4.68
N ALA A 116 16.46 -8.59 -3.77
CA ALA A 116 16.30 -9.68 -2.81
C ALA A 116 16.02 -11.02 -3.49
N ALA A 117 15.21 -11.04 -4.56
CA ALA A 117 14.91 -12.25 -5.31
C ALA A 117 16.17 -12.81 -6.02
N VAL A 118 17.00 -11.94 -6.61
CA VAL A 118 18.26 -12.34 -7.24
C VAL A 118 19.23 -12.91 -6.19
N VAL A 119 19.39 -12.22 -5.06
CA VAL A 119 20.25 -12.70 -3.95
C VAL A 119 19.76 -14.05 -3.43
N SER A 120 18.45 -14.20 -3.25
CA SER A 120 17.84 -15.47 -2.82
C SER A 120 18.10 -16.60 -3.81
N LEU A 121 17.94 -16.34 -5.11
CA LEU A 121 18.19 -17.32 -6.16
C LEU A 121 19.67 -17.77 -6.15
N VAL A 122 20.59 -16.83 -6.12
CA VAL A 122 22.04 -17.14 -6.06
C VAL A 122 22.38 -17.94 -4.82
N ALA A 123 21.86 -17.55 -3.64
CA ALA A 123 22.08 -18.27 -2.40
C ALA A 123 21.50 -19.70 -2.44
N CYS A 124 20.32 -19.89 -3.02
CA CYS A 124 19.74 -21.23 -3.22
C CYS A 124 20.58 -22.09 -4.16
N LEU A 125 21.09 -21.53 -5.25
CA LEU A 125 21.97 -22.25 -6.18
C LEU A 125 23.29 -22.65 -5.52
N LEU A 126 23.90 -21.76 -4.76
CA LEU A 126 25.15 -22.05 -4.01
C LEU A 126 24.90 -23.14 -2.95
N ASN A 127 23.82 -23.08 -2.21
CA ASN A 127 23.43 -24.10 -1.26
C ASN A 127 23.24 -25.46 -1.94
N TYR A 128 22.51 -25.48 -3.05
CA TYR A 128 22.31 -26.71 -3.83
C TYR A 128 23.63 -27.30 -4.31
N GLN A 129 24.51 -26.47 -4.89
CA GLN A 129 25.80 -26.90 -5.37
C GLN A 129 26.68 -27.44 -4.22
N TYR A 130 26.74 -26.75 -3.09
CA TYR A 130 27.50 -27.19 -1.92
C TYR A 130 27.04 -28.56 -1.41
N PHE A 131 25.74 -28.73 -1.18
CA PHE A 131 25.20 -29.98 -0.64
C PHE A 131 25.21 -31.11 -1.66
N SER A 132 25.10 -30.86 -2.96
CA SER A 132 25.20 -31.89 -4.02
C SER A 132 26.62 -32.50 -4.12
N GLN A 133 27.64 -31.72 -3.81
CA GLN A 133 29.03 -32.21 -3.83
C GLN A 133 29.44 -32.95 -2.55
N VAL A 134 28.85 -32.55 -1.41
CA VAL A 134 29.26 -33.06 -0.09
C VAL A 134 28.55 -34.36 0.28
N ARG A 135 27.27 -34.56 -0.16
CA ARG A 135 26.48 -35.77 0.13
C ARG A 135 25.33 -36.00 -0.85
N CYS A 136 24.84 -37.28 -0.91
CA CYS A 136 23.56 -37.61 -1.53
C CYS A 136 22.43 -36.84 -0.84
N ILE A 137 21.91 -35.80 -1.50
CA ILE A 137 20.81 -34.99 -0.98
C ILE A 137 19.54 -35.84 -1.09
N ASN A 138 18.84 -36.01 0.04
CA ASN A 138 17.47 -36.50 -0.01
C ASN A 138 16.58 -35.41 -0.66
N PRO A 139 15.90 -35.67 -1.79
CA PRO A 139 15.06 -34.66 -2.46
C PRO A 139 14.01 -34.03 -1.56
N MET A 140 13.51 -34.79 -0.58
CA MET A 140 12.54 -34.30 0.39
C MET A 140 13.13 -33.27 1.38
N ALA A 141 14.46 -33.38 1.68
CA ALA A 141 15.14 -32.42 2.55
C ALA A 141 15.19 -31.02 1.96
N VAL A 142 15.24 -30.96 0.65
CA VAL A 142 15.36 -29.71 -0.11
C VAL A 142 14.01 -29.05 -0.32
N ALA A 143 12.95 -29.86 -0.49
CA ALA A 143 11.65 -29.36 -0.92
C ALA A 143 10.99 -28.42 0.08
N MET A 144 10.95 -28.79 1.37
CA MET A 144 10.21 -27.98 2.37
C MET A 144 10.83 -26.61 2.67
N PRO A 145 12.13 -26.47 2.94
CA PRO A 145 12.74 -25.15 3.17
C PRO A 145 12.69 -24.24 1.94
N LEU A 146 12.68 -24.80 0.72
CA LEU A 146 12.50 -24.02 -0.52
C LEU A 146 11.13 -23.39 -0.63
N MET A 147 10.13 -23.91 0.07
CA MET A 147 8.80 -23.26 0.11
C MET A 147 8.86 -21.85 0.70
N ILE A 148 9.80 -21.56 1.62
CA ILE A 148 9.93 -20.24 2.25
C ILE A 148 10.23 -19.15 1.21
N PRO A 149 11.34 -19.20 0.43
CA PRO A 149 11.61 -18.20 -0.59
C PRO A 149 10.60 -18.25 -1.74
N LEU A 150 10.01 -19.41 -2.05
CA LEU A 150 8.97 -19.55 -3.06
C LEU A 150 7.70 -18.77 -2.68
N PHE A 151 7.22 -18.90 -1.45
CA PHE A 151 6.11 -18.09 -0.96
C PHE A 151 6.46 -16.60 -0.91
N GLY A 152 7.68 -16.24 -0.46
CA GLY A 152 8.19 -14.88 -0.53
C GLY A 152 8.15 -14.31 -1.95
N LEU A 153 8.51 -15.11 -2.95
CA LEU A 153 8.49 -14.72 -4.36
C LEU A 153 7.04 -14.50 -4.86
N ILE A 154 6.14 -15.46 -4.64
CA ILE A 154 4.74 -15.41 -5.10
C ILE A 154 4.01 -14.20 -4.48
N PHE A 155 4.05 -14.09 -3.15
CA PHE A 155 3.40 -12.98 -2.46
C PHE A 155 4.03 -11.63 -2.79
N GLY A 156 5.35 -11.59 -3.01
CA GLY A 156 6.06 -10.38 -3.37
C GLY A 156 5.78 -9.91 -4.80
N ILE A 157 5.67 -10.82 -5.76
CA ILE A 157 5.24 -10.48 -7.13
C ILE A 157 3.84 -9.85 -7.05
N TYR A 158 2.91 -10.46 -6.33
CA TYR A 158 1.59 -9.89 -6.15
C TYR A 158 1.64 -8.51 -5.46
N ALA A 159 2.28 -8.40 -4.29
CA ALA A 159 2.28 -7.19 -3.48
C ALA A 159 3.03 -6.01 -4.13
N CYS A 160 4.10 -6.25 -4.91
CA CYS A 160 4.90 -5.21 -5.53
C CYS A 160 4.41 -4.81 -6.92
N PHE A 161 3.82 -5.75 -7.69
CA PHE A 161 3.47 -5.51 -9.10
C PHE A 161 1.97 -5.61 -9.38
N GLY A 162 1.27 -6.56 -8.75
CA GLY A 162 -0.14 -6.86 -9.01
C GLY A 162 -1.12 -6.05 -8.17
N ALA A 163 -0.83 -5.87 -6.90
CA ALA A 163 -1.77 -5.27 -5.97
C ALA A 163 -2.04 -3.78 -6.25
N LYS A 164 -3.29 -3.39 -6.15
CA LYS A 164 -3.71 -1.99 -6.24
C LYS A 164 -3.33 -1.26 -4.95
N GLU A 165 -2.75 -0.05 -5.09
CA GLU A 165 -2.36 0.78 -3.93
C GLU A 165 -3.56 1.31 -3.15
N LYS A 166 -4.69 1.49 -3.83
CA LYS A 166 -5.95 1.94 -3.23
C LYS A 166 -7.08 0.96 -3.55
N LEU A 167 -7.92 0.73 -2.56
CA LEU A 167 -9.18 0.01 -2.73
C LEU A 167 -10.24 0.94 -3.34
N PRO A 168 -11.22 0.40 -4.08
CA PRO A 168 -12.40 1.15 -4.48
C PRO A 168 -13.12 1.77 -3.27
N SER A 169 -13.77 2.92 -3.46
CA SER A 169 -14.42 3.69 -2.39
C SER A 169 -15.45 2.90 -1.59
N TYR A 170 -16.15 1.96 -2.25
CA TYR A 170 -17.16 1.13 -1.58
C TYR A 170 -16.60 0.28 -0.42
N PHE A 171 -15.27 0.03 -0.35
CA PHE A 171 -14.64 -0.60 0.81
C PHE A 171 -14.57 0.32 2.03
N ASP A 172 -14.52 1.63 1.82
CA ASP A 172 -14.53 2.62 2.90
C ASP A 172 -15.96 2.84 3.44
N GLU A 173 -16.99 2.66 2.59
CA GLU A 173 -18.39 2.87 2.91
C GLU A 173 -19.06 1.63 3.53
N ASN A 174 -18.53 0.44 3.25
CA ASN A 174 -19.13 -0.82 3.66
C ASN A 174 -18.17 -1.66 4.51
N LYS A 175 -18.72 -2.41 5.46
CA LYS A 175 -17.93 -3.33 6.30
C LYS A 175 -17.61 -4.63 5.55
N ILE A 176 -16.65 -4.57 4.63
CA ILE A 176 -16.28 -5.69 3.76
C ILE A 176 -15.09 -6.44 4.35
N SER A 177 -15.30 -7.70 4.73
CA SER A 177 -14.25 -8.57 5.28
C SER A 177 -13.53 -9.43 4.25
N ALA A 178 -13.99 -9.42 3.00
CA ALA A 178 -13.38 -10.20 1.91
C ALA A 178 -12.83 -9.26 0.82
N TYR A 179 -11.56 -9.39 0.52
CA TYR A 179 -10.91 -8.74 -0.61
C TYR A 179 -10.68 -9.75 -1.75
N SER A 180 -10.97 -9.36 -2.97
CA SER A 180 -10.62 -10.12 -4.18
C SER A 180 -10.39 -9.18 -5.36
N ASP A 181 -9.31 -9.38 -6.09
CA ASP A 181 -9.01 -8.67 -7.34
C ASP A 181 -8.99 -9.60 -8.57
N GLY A 182 -9.48 -10.83 -8.40
CA GLY A 182 -9.49 -11.86 -9.43
C GLY A 182 -8.25 -12.77 -9.42
N VAL A 183 -7.11 -12.28 -8.98
CA VAL A 183 -5.85 -13.06 -8.86
C VAL A 183 -5.64 -13.52 -7.42
N PHE A 184 -5.88 -12.64 -6.48
CA PHE A 184 -5.68 -12.89 -5.05
C PHE A 184 -7.00 -12.69 -4.30
N ARG A 185 -7.29 -13.61 -3.38
CA ARG A 185 -8.45 -13.53 -2.49
C ARG A 185 -7.99 -13.64 -1.05
N MET A 186 -8.45 -12.73 -0.20
CA MET A 186 -8.18 -12.73 1.23
C MET A 186 -9.49 -12.50 1.97
N ASN A 187 -9.77 -13.35 2.96
CA ASN A 187 -10.88 -13.19 3.88
C ASN A 187 -10.34 -13.38 5.30
N ILE A 188 -10.41 -12.34 6.11
CA ILE A 188 -9.95 -12.37 7.50
C ILE A 188 -11.16 -12.09 8.41
N PRO A 189 -11.64 -13.10 9.14
CA PRO A 189 -12.79 -12.94 10.02
C PRO A 189 -12.57 -11.81 11.04
N GLY A 190 -13.56 -10.93 11.17
CA GLY A 190 -13.52 -9.83 12.12
C GLY A 190 -12.65 -8.63 11.71
N VAL A 191 -12.14 -8.58 10.48
CA VAL A 191 -11.42 -7.44 9.91
C VAL A 191 -12.24 -6.87 8.75
N HIS A 192 -12.39 -5.56 8.68
CA HIS A 192 -12.98 -4.89 7.53
C HIS A 192 -11.90 -4.13 6.76
N PHE A 193 -11.78 -4.45 5.46
CA PHE A 193 -10.80 -3.80 4.60
C PHE A 193 -11.27 -2.39 4.22
N ASN A 194 -10.37 -1.42 4.35
CA ASN A 194 -10.58 -0.04 3.94
C ASN A 194 -9.24 0.60 3.52
N ASN A 195 -9.27 1.79 2.94
CA ASN A 195 -8.05 2.46 2.48
C ASN A 195 -7.11 2.89 3.62
N SER A 196 -7.58 2.99 4.87
CA SER A 196 -6.73 3.27 6.03
C SER A 196 -5.83 2.11 6.38
N ASN A 197 -6.40 0.89 6.46
CA ASN A 197 -5.64 -0.29 6.85
C ASN A 197 -4.96 -0.97 5.65
N TRP A 198 -5.50 -0.84 4.42
CA TRP A 198 -4.97 -1.49 3.23
C TRP A 198 -3.50 -1.15 2.95
N LYS A 199 -3.13 0.11 3.04
CA LYS A 199 -1.73 0.54 2.85
C LYS A 199 -0.76 -0.14 3.82
N HIS A 200 -1.19 -0.39 5.07
CA HIS A 200 -0.37 -1.06 6.10
C HIS A 200 -0.30 -2.56 5.85
N ILE A 201 -1.40 -3.18 5.44
CA ILE A 201 -1.47 -4.58 5.04
C ILE A 201 -0.52 -4.83 3.85
N LEU A 202 -0.65 -4.04 2.80
CA LEU A 202 0.18 -4.14 1.60
C LEU A 202 1.67 -3.87 1.91
N GLY A 203 1.95 -2.88 2.76
CA GLY A 203 3.30 -2.60 3.25
C GLY A 203 3.91 -3.80 3.98
N TRP A 204 3.14 -4.44 4.87
CA TRP A 204 3.59 -5.66 5.55
C TRP A 204 3.84 -6.81 4.59
N MET A 205 2.94 -7.07 3.64
CA MET A 205 3.13 -8.13 2.65
C MET A 205 4.44 -7.94 1.85
N ARG A 206 4.79 -6.72 1.50
CA ARG A 206 6.05 -6.37 0.81
C ARG A 206 7.27 -6.66 1.68
N ILE A 207 7.26 -6.19 2.93
CA ILE A 207 8.35 -6.44 3.90
C ILE A 207 8.50 -7.94 4.15
N TRP A 208 7.40 -8.63 4.44
CA TRP A 208 7.39 -10.06 4.68
C TRP A 208 7.97 -10.85 3.50
N SER A 209 7.60 -10.49 2.26
CA SER A 209 8.09 -11.14 1.05
C SER A 209 9.61 -11.01 0.91
N VAL A 210 10.16 -9.81 1.16
CA VAL A 210 11.62 -9.59 1.13
C VAL A 210 12.31 -10.39 2.24
N LEU A 211 11.73 -10.40 3.44
CA LEU A 211 12.27 -11.19 4.55
C LEU A 211 12.30 -12.68 4.23
N MET A 212 11.23 -13.23 3.64
CA MET A 212 11.20 -14.65 3.27
C MET A 212 12.22 -15.00 2.17
N LEU A 213 12.45 -14.09 1.22
CA LEU A 213 13.49 -14.27 0.22
C LEU A 213 14.91 -14.29 0.82
N LEU A 214 15.19 -13.47 1.81
CA LEU A 214 16.51 -13.39 2.43
C LEU A 214 16.74 -14.48 3.49
N VAL A 215 15.74 -14.75 4.30
CA VAL A 215 15.82 -15.74 5.39
C VAL A 215 15.69 -17.18 4.86
N GLY A 216 14.90 -17.39 3.83
CA GLY A 216 14.63 -18.72 3.28
C GLY A 216 15.89 -19.53 2.94
N PRO A 217 16.85 -18.99 2.17
CA PRO A 217 18.10 -19.72 1.87
C PRO A 217 18.95 -20.03 3.10
N VAL A 218 18.92 -19.18 4.12
CA VAL A 218 19.63 -19.41 5.40
C VAL A 218 18.99 -20.54 6.17
N VAL A 219 17.66 -20.54 6.29
CA VAL A 219 16.91 -21.63 6.94
C VAL A 219 17.14 -22.95 6.21
N TRP A 220 17.16 -22.91 4.88
CA TRP A 220 17.47 -24.09 4.08
C TRP A 220 18.90 -24.60 4.35
N PHE A 221 19.91 -23.74 4.35
CA PHE A 221 21.27 -24.11 4.68
C PHE A 221 21.37 -24.78 6.05
N VAL A 222 20.77 -24.15 7.08
CA VAL A 222 20.77 -24.67 8.45
C VAL A 222 20.05 -26.03 8.54
N ALA A 223 18.89 -26.17 7.90
CA ALA A 223 18.15 -27.43 7.88
C ALA A 223 18.96 -28.56 7.21
N CYS A 224 19.61 -28.29 6.08
CA CYS A 224 20.49 -29.26 5.41
C CYS A 224 21.73 -29.60 6.26
N TRP A 225 22.31 -28.62 6.96
CA TRP A 225 23.46 -28.85 7.85
C TRP A 225 23.09 -29.80 9.00
N PHE A 226 22.00 -29.53 9.71
CA PHE A 226 21.55 -30.38 10.80
C PHE A 226 21.06 -31.77 10.36
N SER A 227 20.53 -31.91 9.16
CA SER A 227 20.12 -33.21 8.61
C SER A 227 21.26 -34.20 8.41
N GLN A 228 22.51 -33.74 8.50
CA GLN A 228 23.69 -34.60 8.42
C GLN A 228 23.94 -35.41 9.70
N SER A 229 23.47 -34.95 10.85
CA SER A 229 23.73 -35.54 12.17
C SER A 229 22.51 -36.21 12.80
N MET A 230 21.31 -36.05 12.25
CA MET A 230 20.07 -36.55 12.84
C MET A 230 19.33 -37.49 11.88
N ASP A 231 18.46 -38.34 12.43
CA ASP A 231 17.57 -39.17 11.62
C ASP A 231 16.64 -38.29 10.79
N TRP A 232 16.65 -38.52 9.49
CA TRP A 232 15.95 -37.74 8.50
C TRP A 232 14.42 -37.66 8.73
N THR A 233 13.80 -38.75 9.15
CA THR A 233 12.36 -38.83 9.38
C THR A 233 11.91 -37.89 10.49
N VAL A 234 12.71 -37.74 11.54
CA VAL A 234 12.46 -36.83 12.67
C VAL A 234 12.64 -35.37 12.24
N VAL A 235 13.75 -35.08 11.54
CA VAL A 235 14.03 -33.71 11.06
C VAL A 235 12.98 -33.23 10.06
N TYR A 236 12.55 -34.08 9.14
CA TYR A 236 11.52 -33.77 8.16
C TYR A 236 10.15 -33.53 8.81
N GLY A 237 9.71 -34.42 9.67
CA GLY A 237 8.41 -34.29 10.35
C GLY A 237 8.31 -33.04 11.22
N ALA A 238 9.33 -32.74 12.01
CA ALA A 238 9.39 -31.56 12.86
C ALA A 238 9.53 -30.28 12.04
N SER A 239 10.41 -30.24 11.03
CA SER A 239 10.69 -29.06 10.24
C SER A 239 9.52 -28.64 9.35
N SER A 240 8.78 -29.59 8.78
CA SER A 240 7.64 -29.30 7.90
C SER A 240 6.49 -28.63 8.63
N GLY A 241 6.10 -29.16 9.80
CA GLY A 241 5.05 -28.58 10.63
C GLY A 241 5.41 -27.19 11.16
N VAL A 242 6.63 -27.04 11.67
CA VAL A 242 7.14 -25.74 12.16
C VAL A 242 7.23 -24.72 11.03
N THR A 243 7.77 -25.09 9.88
CA THR A 243 7.87 -24.19 8.72
C THR A 243 6.51 -23.72 8.25
N ALA A 244 5.53 -24.62 8.12
CA ALA A 244 4.17 -24.28 7.73
C ALA A 244 3.53 -23.32 8.76
N ALA A 245 3.63 -23.62 10.04
CA ALA A 245 3.09 -22.78 11.11
C ALA A 245 3.74 -21.38 11.11
N VAL A 246 5.08 -21.30 10.99
CA VAL A 246 5.81 -20.03 10.94
C VAL A 246 5.40 -19.20 9.72
N LEU A 247 5.26 -19.81 8.54
CA LEU A 247 4.83 -19.10 7.33
C LEU A 247 3.42 -18.52 7.51
N VAL A 248 2.47 -19.30 8.00
CA VAL A 248 1.09 -18.85 8.18
C VAL A 248 1.01 -17.77 9.25
N VAL A 249 1.59 -18.00 10.44
CA VAL A 249 1.52 -17.04 11.55
C VAL A 249 2.25 -15.76 11.23
N SER A 250 3.43 -15.82 10.60
CA SER A 250 4.24 -14.63 10.29
C SER A 250 3.58 -13.70 9.27
N ILE A 251 2.75 -14.20 8.36
CA ILE A 251 2.04 -13.34 7.41
C ILE A 251 0.69 -12.86 7.96
N PHE A 252 -0.14 -13.77 8.50
CA PHE A 252 -1.52 -13.44 8.85
C PHE A 252 -1.67 -12.72 10.18
N LEU A 253 -0.86 -13.04 11.19
CA LEU A 253 -0.96 -12.37 12.49
C LEU A 253 -0.67 -10.88 12.43
N PRO A 254 0.43 -10.41 11.80
CA PRO A 254 0.65 -8.97 11.63
C PRO A 254 -0.38 -8.29 10.74
N ILE A 255 -0.87 -8.96 9.69
CA ILE A 255 -1.96 -8.44 8.86
C ILE A 255 -3.20 -8.20 9.71
N TYR A 256 -3.59 -9.17 10.55
CA TYR A 256 -4.73 -9.04 11.45
C TYR A 256 -4.55 -7.87 12.44
N VAL A 257 -3.38 -7.79 13.08
CA VAL A 257 -3.07 -6.72 14.05
C VAL A 257 -3.09 -5.34 13.38
N LEU A 258 -2.43 -5.21 12.21
CA LEU A 258 -2.40 -3.95 11.47
C LEU A 258 -3.78 -3.55 10.96
N ALA A 259 -4.53 -4.52 10.45
CA ALA A 259 -5.88 -4.28 9.96
C ALA A 259 -6.80 -3.76 11.09
N LYS A 260 -6.75 -4.38 12.27
CA LYS A 260 -7.52 -3.95 13.45
C LYS A 260 -7.08 -2.60 14.01
N LYS A 261 -5.76 -2.34 14.01
CA LYS A 261 -5.21 -1.08 14.54
C LYS A 261 -5.62 0.14 13.71
N TYR A 262 -5.79 -0.03 12.40
CA TYR A 262 -6.05 1.05 11.46
C TYR A 262 -7.45 0.95 10.80
N GLU A 263 -8.34 0.09 11.33
CA GLU A 263 -9.74 0.01 10.98
C GLU A 263 -10.49 1.26 11.50
#